data_08bf4b955b1d71f3249da425ff6459bd
#
_entry.id   08bf4b955b1d71f3249da425ff6459bd
#
_cell.length_a   1.000
_cell.length_b   1.000
_cell.length_c   1.000
_cell.angle_alpha   90.00
_cell.angle_beta   90.00
_cell.angle_gamma   90.00
#
_symmetry.space_group_name_H-M   'P 1'
#
loop_
_entity.id
_entity.type
_entity.pdbx_description
1 polymer ?
#
loop_
_entity_poly.entity_id
_entity_poly.type
_entity_poly.pdbx_seq_one_letter_code
_entity_poly.pdbx_strand_id
1 'polypeptide(L)' 'MPELEKNEDQMPIVACVTTGIFQENCYLYACPQTLEAVIIDPGDEPEQILETIKELKLIPRYIINTHG' A
#
# COMPACT_ATOMS: atom_id res chain seq x y z
N MET A 1 21.72 2.11 20.40
CA MET A 1 20.84 3.27 20.23
C MET A 1 19.42 2.83 20.20
N PRO A 2 18.66 3.20 21.21
CA PRO A 2 17.24 2.83 21.21
C PRO A 2 16.47 3.42 20.05
N GLU A 3 16.94 4.52 19.52
CA GLU A 3 16.25 5.15 18.40
C GLU A 3 16.20 4.28 17.17
N LEU A 4 17.20 3.46 16.95
CA LEU A 4 17.22 2.59 15.79
C LEU A 4 16.12 1.54 15.86
N GLU A 5 15.84 1.05 17.07
CA GLU A 5 14.80 0.08 17.24
C GLU A 5 13.43 0.68 17.03
N LYS A 6 13.24 1.92 17.45
CA LYS A 6 11.99 2.60 17.26
C LYS A 6 11.71 2.87 15.79
N ASN A 7 12.76 3.02 15.00
CA ASN A 7 12.58 3.32 13.58
C ASN A 7 11.88 2.21 12.84
N GLU A 8 12.06 0.96 13.27
CA GLU A 8 11.35 -0.14 12.64
C GLU A 8 9.84 0.01 12.78
N ASP A 9 9.39 0.43 13.95
CA ASP A 9 7.97 0.61 14.19
C ASP A 9 7.39 1.79 13.44
N GLN A 10 8.25 2.72 13.04
CA GLN A 10 7.82 3.91 12.33
C GLN A 10 8.02 3.84 10.83
N MET A 11 8.58 2.75 10.36
CA MET A 11 8.76 2.58 8.92
C MET A 11 7.42 2.40 8.24
N PRO A 12 7.25 3.02 7.06
CA PRO A 12 5.99 2.83 6.34
C PRO A 12 5.80 1.37 5.94
N ILE A 13 4.55 0.97 5.92
CA ILE A 13 4.18 -0.31 5.37
C ILE A 13 4.17 -0.17 3.87
N VAL A 14 4.92 -1.02 3.18
CA VAL A 14 4.98 -0.99 1.72
C VAL A 14 4.58 -2.35 1.20
N ALA A 15 3.61 -2.37 0.31
CA ALA A 15 3.17 -3.60 -0.33
C ALA A 15 3.09 -3.36 -1.83
N CYS A 16 3.47 -4.38 -2.58
CA CYS A 16 3.36 -4.36 -4.04
C CYS A 16 2.39 -5.44 -4.45
N VAL A 17 1.34 -5.05 -5.16
CA VAL A 17 0.31 -5.98 -5.62
C VAL A 17 0.34 -6.01 -7.14
N THR A 18 0.54 -7.19 -7.70
CA THR A 18 0.52 -7.35 -9.15
C THR A 18 -0.89 -7.71 -9.56
N THR A 19 -1.47 -6.91 -10.45
CA THR A 19 -2.86 -7.07 -10.84
C THR A 19 -3.00 -7.19 -12.35
N GLY A 20 -4.08 -7.86 -12.75
CA GLY A 20 -4.50 -7.91 -14.14
C GLY A 20 -3.69 -8.86 -15.00
N ILE A 21 -4.17 -9.06 -16.23
CA ILE A 21 -3.50 -9.94 -17.17
C ILE A 21 -2.18 -9.35 -17.67
N PHE A 22 -2.05 -8.04 -17.60
CA PHE A 22 -0.80 -7.38 -18.00
C PHE A 22 0.17 -7.29 -16.83
N GLN A 23 -0.20 -7.82 -15.66
CA GLN A 23 0.68 -7.86 -14.48
C GLN A 23 1.19 -6.47 -14.11
N GLU A 24 0.27 -5.55 -14.00
CA GLU A 24 0.59 -4.19 -13.57
C GLU A 24 0.84 -4.16 -12.08
N ASN A 25 1.83 -3.36 -11.67
CA ASN A 25 2.20 -3.26 -10.27
C ASN A 25 1.49 -2.09 -9.62
N CYS A 26 0.79 -2.40 -8.54
CA CYS A 26 0.17 -1.39 -7.68
C CYS A 26 0.95 -1.33 -6.38
N TYR A 27 1.25 -0.13 -5.93
CA TYR A 27 2.00 0.04 -4.70
C TYR A 27 1.11 0.63 -3.64
N LEU A 28 1.22 0.09 -2.44
CA LEU A 28 0.49 0.57 -1.28
C LEU A 28 1.50 1.05 -0.25
N TYR A 29 1.34 2.29 0.18
CA TYR A 29 2.15 2.86 1.25
C TYR A 29 1.23 3.23 2.38
N ALA A 30 1.54 2.78 3.58
CA ALA A 30 0.68 3.04 4.72
C ALA A 30 1.48 3.45 5.94
N CYS A 31 0.84 4.28 6.75
CA CYS A 31 1.41 4.68 8.02
C CYS A 31 1.23 3.52 9.01
N PRO A 32 2.30 3.08 9.66
CA PRO A 32 2.17 1.93 10.57
C PRO A 32 1.37 2.23 11.82
N GLN A 33 1.19 3.50 12.15
CA GLN A 33 0.46 3.87 13.36
C GLN A 33 -1.02 4.06 13.09
N THR A 34 -1.37 4.72 11.99
CA THR A 34 -2.77 5.02 11.69
C THR A 34 -3.36 4.05 10.68
N LEU A 35 -2.51 3.33 9.94
CA LEU A 35 -2.89 2.42 8.86
C LEU A 35 -3.52 3.14 7.68
N GLU A 36 -3.42 4.45 7.63
CA GLU A 36 -3.86 5.22 6.48
C GLU A 36 -2.92 4.96 5.32
N ALA A 37 -3.49 4.73 4.15
CA ALA A 37 -2.73 4.25 3.02
C ALA A 37 -2.95 5.10 1.78
N VAL A 38 -1.92 5.14 0.94
CA VAL A 38 -1.96 5.70 -0.39
C VAL A 38 -1.81 4.56 -1.38
N ILE A 39 -2.69 4.54 -2.37
CA ILE A 39 -2.69 3.53 -3.42
C ILE A 39 -2.12 4.16 -4.68
N ILE A 40 -1.08 3.55 -5.23
CA ILE A 40 -0.41 4.09 -6.41
C ILE A 40 -0.60 3.13 -7.58
N ASP A 41 -1.17 3.63 -8.65
CA ASP A 41 -1.42 2.91 -9.91
C ASP A 41 -2.22 1.62 -9.69
N PRO A 42 -3.48 1.73 -9.25
CA PRO A 42 -4.27 0.55 -8.91
C PRO A 42 -4.63 -0.35 -10.08
N GLY A 43 -4.59 0.15 -11.31
CA GLY A 43 -4.91 -0.69 -12.45
C GLY A 43 -6.39 -0.96 -12.61
N ASP A 44 -6.72 -1.94 -13.45
CA ASP A 44 -8.10 -2.21 -13.84
C ASP A 44 -8.79 -3.24 -12.97
N GLU A 45 -8.03 -4.08 -12.27
CA GLU A 45 -8.64 -5.14 -11.47
C GLU A 45 -8.34 -4.90 -10.00
N PRO A 46 -9.26 -4.29 -9.27
CA PRO A 46 -9.02 -3.88 -7.89
C PRO A 46 -9.18 -4.99 -6.86
N GLU A 47 -9.65 -6.17 -7.24
CA GLU A 47 -9.99 -7.19 -6.26
C GLU A 47 -8.81 -7.58 -5.39
N GLN A 48 -7.64 -7.80 -6.01
CA GLN A 48 -6.46 -8.20 -5.25
C GLN A 48 -5.99 -7.07 -4.34
N ILE A 49 -6.13 -5.84 -4.81
CA ILE A 49 -5.77 -4.68 -4.01
C ILE A 49 -6.67 -4.58 -2.80
N LEU A 50 -7.97 -4.78 -3.00
CA LEU A 50 -8.93 -4.72 -1.90
C LEU A 50 -8.69 -5.82 -0.89
N GLU A 51 -8.33 -7.01 -1.36
CA GLU A 51 -8.00 -8.09 -0.45
C GLU A 51 -6.79 -7.77 0.40
N THR A 52 -5.76 -7.21 -0.23
CA THR A 52 -4.55 -6.82 0.50
C THR A 52 -4.87 -5.75 1.54
N ILE A 53 -5.68 -4.78 1.16
CA ILE A 53 -6.11 -3.74 2.09
C ILE A 53 -6.81 -4.34 3.29
N LYS A 54 -7.68 -5.31 3.06
CA LYS A 54 -8.37 -5.99 4.15
C LYS A 54 -7.43 -6.79 5.02
N GLU A 55 -6.52 -7.53 4.41
CA GLU A 55 -5.60 -8.37 5.15
C GLU A 55 -4.71 -7.54 6.06
N LEU A 56 -4.25 -6.41 5.56
CA LEU A 56 -3.37 -5.53 6.31
C LEU A 56 -4.13 -4.52 7.15
N LYS A 57 -5.47 -4.51 7.03
CA LYS A 57 -6.34 -3.61 7.77
C LYS A 57 -6.01 -2.16 7.50
N LEU A 58 -5.70 -1.85 6.24
CA LEU A 58 -5.34 -0.50 5.84
C LEU A 58 -6.60 0.35 5.62
N ILE A 59 -6.42 1.65 5.78
CA ILE A 59 -7.47 2.63 5.55
C ILE A 59 -7.07 3.43 4.32
N PRO A 60 -7.66 3.14 3.15
CA PRO A 60 -7.26 3.87 1.94
C PRO A 60 -7.75 5.31 1.99
N ARG A 61 -6.83 6.23 1.76
CA ARG A 61 -7.11 7.66 1.81
C ARG A 61 -6.96 8.34 0.47
N TYR A 62 -5.95 7.94 -0.30
CA TYR A 62 -5.63 8.61 -1.54
C TYR A 62 -5.30 7.59 -2.61
N ILE A 63 -5.63 7.92 -3.84
CA ILE A 63 -5.27 7.13 -5.00
C ILE A 63 -4.49 8.04 -5.93
N ILE A 64 -3.30 7.60 -6.32
CA ILE A 64 -2.43 8.35 -7.21
C ILE A 64 -2.19 7.54 -8.46
N ASN A 65 -2.46 8.14 -9.61
CA ASN A 65 -2.18 7.52 -10.90
C ASN A 65 -0.99 8.24 -11.52
N THR A 66 0.08 7.48 -11.78
CA THR A 66 1.26 8.04 -12.42
C THR A 66 1.15 7.99 -13.94
N HIS A 67 0.25 7.18 -14.45
CA HIS A 67 0.00 7.07 -15.90
C HIS A 67 -1.23 7.89 -16.23
N GLY A 68 -1.09 8.76 -17.18
CA GLY A 68 -2.10 9.72 -17.53
C GLY A 68 -3.42 9.19 -18.02
#